data_1592783f31f5c7ad8e10bf56ada48860
#
_entry.id   1592783f31f5c7ad8e10bf56ada48860
#
_cell.length_a   1.000
_cell.length_b   1.000
_cell.length_c   1.000
_cell.angle_alpha   90.00
_cell.angle_beta   90.00
_cell.angle_gamma   90.00
#
_symmetry.space_group_name_H-M   'P 1'
#
loop_
_entity.id
_entity.type
_entity.pdbx_description
1 polymer ?
#
loop_
_entity_poly.entity_id
_entity_poly.type
_entity_poly.pdbx_seq_one_letter_code
_entity_poly.pdbx_strand_id
1 'polypeptide(L)'
;KKSATFICANTIKGKGIKFAESSSFDNSLELYPHHAGAMTPDDYEKALDVLIDAHEKLCTKLKVNIPNKSILKEEALQSSKKDKTNILESYKKYLLEHFNQSDIDVALDADLLKDAGSIEISRNHPSRFYEFGIAEQDMVSFASGLSSRGLIPWSHSFSCFLTTRAQEQIFNFCSEKRKGIFVGALAGPIPGGPGHSHQ
;
A
#
# COMPACT_ATOMS: atom_id res chain seq x y z
N LYS A 1 17.13 4.59 37.80
CA LYS A 1 17.18 5.27 36.47
C LYS A 1 16.26 4.53 35.54
N LYS A 2 15.20 5.17 35.01
CA LYS A 2 14.37 4.59 33.93
C LYS A 2 15.17 4.70 32.65
N SER A 3 15.56 3.58 32.07
CA SER A 3 16.20 3.52 30.75
C SER A 3 15.15 3.64 29.66
N ALA A 4 15.46 4.31 28.55
CA ALA A 4 14.65 4.26 27.35
C ALA A 4 14.64 2.83 26.80
N THR A 5 13.47 2.35 26.39
CA THR A 5 13.30 1.01 25.82
C THR A 5 12.88 1.17 24.37
N PHE A 6 13.65 0.56 23.47
CA PHE A 6 13.28 0.44 22.06
C PHE A 6 12.71 -0.96 21.83
N ILE A 7 11.51 -1.03 21.26
CA ILE A 7 10.84 -2.29 20.93
C ILE A 7 10.77 -2.42 19.40
N CYS A 8 11.47 -3.39 18.85
CA CYS A 8 11.38 -3.76 17.44
C CYS A 8 10.41 -4.93 17.31
N ALA A 9 9.25 -4.72 16.70
CA ALA A 9 8.27 -5.76 16.44
C ALA A 9 8.51 -6.33 15.03
N ASN A 10 9.00 -7.55 14.94
CA ASN A 10 9.10 -8.26 13.68
C ASN A 10 7.76 -8.98 13.42
N THR A 11 7.01 -8.49 12.44
CA THR A 11 5.65 -8.97 12.15
C THR A 11 5.56 -9.59 10.75
N ILE A 12 4.54 -10.41 10.54
CA ILE A 12 4.20 -10.99 9.23
C ILE A 12 2.87 -10.36 8.79
N LYS A 13 2.86 -9.68 7.65
CA LYS A 13 1.66 -9.10 7.06
C LYS A 13 0.65 -10.22 6.76
N GLY A 14 -0.61 -10.06 7.18
CA GLY A 14 -1.65 -11.08 7.01
C GLY A 14 -1.60 -12.21 8.04
N LYS A 15 -0.80 -12.10 9.11
CA LYS A 15 -0.66 -13.14 10.14
C LYS A 15 -2.00 -13.61 10.71
N GLY A 16 -2.20 -14.93 10.70
CA GLY A 16 -3.43 -15.60 11.17
C GLY A 16 -4.28 -16.18 10.05
N ILE A 17 -4.10 -15.72 8.83
CA ILE A 17 -4.75 -16.28 7.64
C ILE A 17 -3.64 -16.78 6.71
N LYS A 18 -3.32 -18.07 6.78
CA LYS A 18 -2.11 -18.64 6.20
C LYS A 18 -1.91 -18.30 4.70
N PHE A 19 -2.97 -18.30 3.91
CA PHE A 19 -2.87 -17.93 2.48
C PHE A 19 -2.67 -16.44 2.25
N ALA A 20 -2.95 -15.59 3.26
CA ALA A 20 -2.75 -14.15 3.23
C ALA A 20 -1.47 -13.70 3.95
N GLU A 21 -0.69 -14.61 4.53
CA GLU A 21 0.59 -14.24 5.14
C GLU A 21 1.63 -13.87 4.07
N SER A 22 2.34 -12.77 4.25
CA SER A 22 3.39 -12.32 3.31
C SER A 22 4.51 -13.36 3.11
N SER A 23 4.75 -14.23 4.09
CA SER A 23 5.69 -15.34 4.01
C SER A 23 5.23 -16.49 3.09
N SER A 24 3.97 -16.49 2.64
CA SER A 24 3.42 -17.49 1.71
C SER A 24 3.66 -17.13 0.24
N PHE A 25 4.16 -15.93 -0.03
CA PHE A 25 4.51 -15.46 -1.37
C PHE A 25 6.01 -15.59 -1.57
N ASP A 26 6.39 -16.16 -2.71
CA ASP A 26 7.78 -16.32 -3.07
C ASP A 26 8.44 -14.95 -3.28
N ASN A 27 9.72 -14.80 -2.95
CA ASN A 27 10.48 -13.55 -2.91
C ASN A 27 10.69 -12.84 -4.27
N SER A 28 10.04 -13.29 -5.31
CA SER A 28 10.04 -12.62 -6.60
C SER A 28 9.00 -11.53 -6.59
N LEU A 29 9.32 -10.24 -6.51
CA LEU A 29 8.52 -9.06 -6.94
C LEU A 29 6.97 -9.24 -7.02
N GLU A 30 6.44 -10.27 -6.36
CA GLU A 30 5.01 -10.52 -6.32
C GLU A 30 4.36 -9.56 -5.34
N LEU A 31 3.45 -8.79 -5.89
CA LEU A 31 2.60 -7.89 -5.12
C LEU A 31 1.82 -8.67 -4.07
N TYR A 32 1.88 -8.19 -2.85
CA TYR A 32 1.01 -8.69 -1.81
C TYR A 32 -0.47 -8.43 -2.17
N PRO A 33 -1.25 -9.46 -2.52
CA PRO A 33 -2.57 -9.28 -3.14
C PRO A 33 -3.64 -8.72 -2.20
N HIS A 34 -3.39 -8.79 -0.89
CA HIS A 34 -4.33 -8.36 0.15
C HIS A 34 -3.93 -7.04 0.82
N HIS A 35 -3.15 -6.20 0.11
CA HIS A 35 -2.68 -4.91 0.67
C HIS A 35 -3.84 -3.92 0.84
N ALA A 36 -4.69 -3.79 -0.15
CA ALA A 36 -5.77 -2.82 -0.17
C ALA A 36 -7.07 -3.41 -0.74
N GLY A 37 -8.19 -2.84 -0.30
CA GLY A 37 -9.52 -3.26 -0.70
C GLY A 37 -10.05 -4.45 0.10
N ALA A 38 -11.32 -4.78 -0.15
CA ALA A 38 -11.95 -5.97 0.43
C ALA A 38 -11.45 -7.22 -0.29
N MET A 39 -11.32 -8.31 0.44
CA MET A 39 -11.09 -9.64 -0.15
C MET A 39 -12.21 -9.98 -1.14
N THR A 40 -11.93 -10.86 -2.10
CA THR A 40 -13.00 -11.45 -2.91
C THR A 40 -13.96 -12.20 -1.99
N PRO A 41 -15.25 -12.38 -2.37
CA PRO A 41 -16.18 -13.16 -1.57
C PRO A 41 -15.65 -14.56 -1.22
N ASP A 42 -15.01 -15.24 -2.19
CA ASP A 42 -14.44 -16.57 -2.00
C ASP A 42 -13.26 -16.57 -1.01
N ASP A 43 -12.38 -15.57 -1.08
CA ASP A 43 -11.25 -15.46 -0.15
C ASP A 43 -11.72 -15.05 1.24
N TYR A 44 -12.78 -14.23 1.33
CA TYR A 44 -13.41 -13.87 2.60
C TYR A 44 -14.00 -15.10 3.30
N GLU A 45 -14.75 -15.94 2.58
CA GLU A 45 -15.32 -17.17 3.15
C GLU A 45 -14.21 -18.13 3.62
N LYS A 46 -13.16 -18.33 2.83
CA LYS A 46 -11.99 -19.14 3.24
C LYS A 46 -11.29 -18.57 4.47
N ALA A 47 -11.11 -17.25 4.54
CA ALA A 47 -10.49 -16.58 5.66
C ALA A 47 -11.34 -16.73 6.92
N LEU A 48 -12.67 -16.59 6.79
CA LEU A 48 -13.62 -16.74 7.87
C LEU A 48 -13.60 -18.15 8.44
N ASP A 49 -13.59 -19.18 7.59
CA ASP A 49 -13.51 -20.58 8.03
C ASP A 49 -12.22 -20.87 8.82
N VAL A 50 -11.08 -20.35 8.34
CA VAL A 50 -9.79 -20.49 9.04
C VAL A 50 -9.82 -19.82 10.43
N LEU A 51 -10.41 -18.62 10.51
CA LEU A 51 -10.49 -17.87 11.77
C LEU A 51 -11.46 -18.53 12.75
N ILE A 52 -12.59 -19.05 12.26
CA ILE A 52 -13.56 -19.78 13.09
C ILE A 52 -12.93 -21.04 13.67
N ASP A 53 -12.25 -21.85 12.85
CA ASP A 53 -11.56 -23.07 13.30
C ASP A 53 -10.48 -22.76 14.35
N ALA A 54 -9.69 -21.72 14.11
CA ALA A 54 -8.67 -21.25 15.05
C ALA A 54 -9.30 -20.76 16.38
N HIS A 55 -10.42 -20.05 16.31
CA HIS A 55 -11.15 -19.55 17.46
C HIS A 55 -11.78 -20.70 18.28
N GLU A 56 -12.42 -21.68 17.63
CA GLU A 56 -12.99 -22.86 18.28
C GLU A 56 -11.91 -23.67 19.04
N LYS A 57 -10.73 -23.87 18.41
CA LYS A 57 -9.58 -24.51 19.04
C LYS A 57 -9.09 -23.75 20.26
N LEU A 58 -9.03 -22.40 20.15
CA LEU A 58 -8.60 -21.55 21.26
C LEU A 58 -9.62 -21.58 22.42
N CYS A 59 -10.92 -21.47 22.14
CA CYS A 59 -11.99 -21.55 23.13
C CYS A 59 -11.96 -22.90 23.87
N THR A 60 -11.77 -24.00 23.14
CA THR A 60 -11.63 -25.32 23.71
C THR A 60 -10.42 -25.41 24.65
N LYS A 61 -9.28 -24.88 24.20
CA LYS A 61 -8.05 -24.86 25.03
C LYS A 61 -8.22 -24.02 26.29
N LEU A 62 -8.93 -22.90 26.22
CA LEU A 62 -9.17 -21.98 27.33
C LEU A 62 -10.37 -22.36 28.19
N LYS A 63 -11.14 -23.37 27.78
CA LYS A 63 -12.38 -23.81 28.44
C LYS A 63 -13.43 -22.70 28.57
N VAL A 64 -13.57 -21.87 27.54
CA VAL A 64 -14.58 -20.80 27.44
C VAL A 64 -15.66 -21.20 26.44
N ASN A 65 -16.87 -20.63 26.58
CA ASN A 65 -17.96 -20.89 25.65
C ASN A 65 -17.68 -20.33 24.28
N ILE A 66 -18.01 -21.10 23.23
CA ILE A 66 -17.90 -20.69 21.85
C ILE A 66 -19.08 -19.76 21.52
N PRO A 67 -18.83 -18.50 21.07
CA PRO A 67 -19.91 -17.61 20.64
C PRO A 67 -20.66 -18.16 19.42
N ASN A 68 -21.97 -17.90 19.34
CA ASN A 68 -22.81 -18.42 18.27
C ASN A 68 -22.45 -17.84 16.90
N LYS A 69 -22.29 -18.70 15.88
CA LYS A 69 -21.88 -18.37 14.49
C LYS A 69 -22.86 -17.43 13.75
N SER A 70 -24.08 -17.24 14.24
CA SER A 70 -25.13 -16.50 13.53
C SER A 70 -24.93 -14.98 13.46
N ILE A 71 -23.95 -14.44 14.19
CA ILE A 71 -23.70 -12.97 14.25
C ILE A 71 -22.77 -12.48 13.11
N LEU A 72 -22.15 -13.38 12.36
CA LEU A 72 -21.10 -13.04 11.38
C LEU A 72 -21.56 -13.05 9.90
N LYS A 73 -22.85 -13.30 9.63
CA LYS A 73 -23.38 -13.24 8.26
C LYS A 73 -24.21 -11.98 8.06
N GLU A 74 -23.57 -10.85 7.95
CA GLU A 74 -24.17 -9.67 7.32
C GLU A 74 -23.95 -9.71 5.81
N GLU A 75 -25.05 -9.40 5.07
CA GLU A 75 -25.11 -9.47 3.62
C GLU A 75 -24.04 -8.58 2.95
N ALA A 76 -23.28 -9.16 2.05
CA ALA A 76 -22.34 -8.44 1.23
C ALA A 76 -23.08 -7.43 0.35
N LEU A 77 -22.83 -6.15 0.54
CA LEU A 77 -23.34 -5.07 -0.29
C LEU A 77 -22.88 -5.26 -1.75
N GLN A 78 -23.83 -5.48 -2.64
CA GLN A 78 -23.58 -5.56 -4.08
C GLN A 78 -23.16 -4.17 -4.59
N SER A 79 -21.89 -4.03 -4.98
CA SER A 79 -21.43 -2.81 -5.65
C SER A 79 -21.86 -2.84 -7.12
N SER A 80 -22.65 -1.86 -7.55
CA SER A 80 -23.01 -1.68 -8.94
C SER A 80 -21.80 -1.28 -9.79
N LYS A 81 -21.48 -2.08 -10.81
CA LYS A 81 -20.50 -1.73 -11.84
C LYS A 81 -21.05 -0.56 -12.66
N LYS A 82 -20.47 0.62 -12.53
CA LYS A 82 -20.59 1.72 -13.51
C LYS A 82 -19.32 1.73 -14.35
N ASP A 83 -19.48 1.76 -15.68
CA ASP A 83 -18.39 2.04 -16.61
C ASP A 83 -17.80 3.41 -16.29
N LYS A 84 -16.67 3.43 -15.63
CA LYS A 84 -15.88 4.65 -15.38
C LYS A 84 -14.63 4.55 -16.22
N THR A 85 -14.33 5.61 -16.96
CA THR A 85 -13.00 5.81 -17.55
C THR A 85 -11.99 5.65 -16.42
N ASN A 86 -11.15 4.64 -16.48
CA ASN A 86 -10.25 4.32 -15.40
C ASN A 86 -9.00 5.21 -15.54
N ILE A 87 -8.99 6.34 -14.81
CA ILE A 87 -7.89 7.29 -14.79
C ILE A 87 -6.58 6.58 -14.43
N LEU A 88 -6.63 5.60 -13.53
CA LEU A 88 -5.46 4.83 -13.14
C LEU A 88 -4.87 4.05 -14.32
N GLU A 89 -5.69 3.41 -15.15
CA GLU A 89 -5.21 2.67 -16.32
C GLU A 89 -4.58 3.62 -17.37
N SER A 90 -5.15 4.80 -17.56
CA SER A 90 -4.58 5.81 -18.43
C SER A 90 -3.23 6.30 -17.91
N TYR A 91 -3.13 6.50 -16.59
CA TYR A 91 -1.88 6.89 -15.93
C TYR A 91 -0.80 5.81 -16.06
N LYS A 92 -1.11 4.54 -15.79
CA LYS A 92 -0.19 3.41 -15.93
C LYS A 92 0.44 3.36 -17.33
N LYS A 93 -0.42 3.49 -18.35
CA LYS A 93 0.03 3.49 -19.75
C LYS A 93 0.98 4.65 -20.03
N TYR A 94 0.58 5.86 -19.65
CA TYR A 94 1.40 7.05 -19.81
C TYR A 94 2.75 6.90 -19.07
N LEU A 95 2.73 6.45 -17.84
CA LEU A 95 3.93 6.30 -17.02
C LEU A 95 4.94 5.34 -17.67
N LEU A 96 4.47 4.18 -18.15
CA LEU A 96 5.32 3.21 -18.81
C LEU A 96 5.89 3.75 -20.13
N GLU A 97 5.08 4.41 -20.96
CA GLU A 97 5.52 5.04 -22.19
C GLU A 97 6.58 6.13 -21.92
N HIS A 98 6.38 6.93 -20.87
CA HIS A 98 7.32 7.98 -20.47
C HIS A 98 8.66 7.39 -20.00
N PHE A 99 8.64 6.38 -19.12
CA PHE A 99 9.85 5.73 -18.63
C PHE A 99 10.64 4.98 -19.71
N ASN A 100 9.98 4.52 -20.76
CA ASN A 100 10.65 3.93 -21.94
C ASN A 100 11.41 4.97 -22.77
N GLN A 101 11.08 6.25 -22.66
CA GLN A 101 11.66 7.34 -23.44
C GLN A 101 12.66 8.19 -22.63
N SER A 102 12.74 7.99 -21.33
CA SER A 102 13.57 8.78 -20.41
C SER A 102 14.51 7.89 -19.62
N ASP A 103 15.76 8.34 -19.46
CA ASP A 103 16.79 7.65 -18.68
C ASP A 103 17.05 8.30 -17.31
N ILE A 104 16.46 9.46 -17.07
CA ILE A 104 16.67 10.24 -15.83
C ILE A 104 15.52 10.14 -14.83
N ASP A 105 14.40 9.55 -15.23
CA ASP A 105 13.23 9.36 -14.36
C ASP A 105 13.40 8.14 -13.46
N VAL A 106 13.06 8.30 -12.20
CA VAL A 106 13.13 7.27 -11.14
C VAL A 106 11.81 7.21 -10.40
N ALA A 107 11.20 6.05 -10.32
CA ALA A 107 9.97 5.86 -9.56
C ALA A 107 10.25 5.45 -8.12
N LEU A 108 9.56 6.08 -7.19
CA LEU A 108 9.59 5.81 -5.77
C LEU A 108 8.16 5.48 -5.33
N ASP A 109 7.98 4.46 -4.50
CA ASP A 109 6.67 4.01 -4.05
C ASP A 109 6.67 3.74 -2.55
N ALA A 110 5.56 4.04 -1.88
CA ALA A 110 5.38 3.85 -0.45
C ALA A 110 4.34 2.74 -0.17
N ASP A 111 4.65 1.50 -0.59
CA ASP A 111 3.82 0.28 -0.43
C ASP A 111 2.44 0.37 -1.13
N LEU A 112 2.39 1.08 -2.28
CA LEU A 112 1.14 1.35 -3.01
C LEU A 112 1.20 1.03 -4.51
N LEU A 113 2.12 0.17 -4.94
CA LEU A 113 2.35 -0.23 -6.33
C LEU A 113 1.07 -0.43 -7.15
N LYS A 114 0.08 -1.11 -6.57
CA LYS A 114 -1.20 -1.40 -7.23
C LYS A 114 -2.06 -0.16 -7.37
N ASP A 115 -2.19 0.60 -6.28
CA ASP A 115 -3.11 1.73 -6.17
C ASP A 115 -2.54 2.99 -6.83
N ALA A 116 -1.23 3.13 -6.84
CA ALA A 116 -0.50 4.23 -7.50
C ALA A 116 -0.14 3.93 -8.96
N GLY A 117 -0.29 2.68 -9.42
CA GLY A 117 -0.09 2.31 -10.82
C GLY A 117 1.37 2.12 -11.24
N SER A 118 2.31 1.94 -10.30
CA SER A 118 3.75 1.85 -10.53
C SER A 118 4.27 0.42 -10.81
N ILE A 119 3.39 -0.60 -10.79
CA ILE A 119 3.73 -2.03 -10.99
C ILE A 119 4.58 -2.26 -12.24
N GLU A 120 4.13 -1.73 -13.38
CA GLU A 120 4.82 -1.98 -14.65
C GLU A 120 6.21 -1.32 -14.66
N ILE A 121 6.40 -0.24 -13.92
CA ILE A 121 7.72 0.37 -13.77
C ILE A 121 8.63 -0.51 -12.92
N SER A 122 8.13 -1.06 -11.82
CA SER A 122 8.93 -1.96 -10.99
C SER A 122 9.41 -3.21 -11.75
N ARG A 123 8.61 -3.69 -12.71
CA ARG A 123 8.92 -4.87 -13.53
C ARG A 123 9.85 -4.58 -14.71
N ASN A 124 9.56 -3.49 -15.45
CA ASN A 124 10.26 -3.19 -16.69
C ASN A 124 11.52 -2.34 -16.47
N HIS A 125 11.56 -1.58 -15.36
CA HIS A 125 12.67 -0.67 -15.03
C HIS A 125 13.15 -0.85 -13.57
N PRO A 126 13.51 -2.08 -13.13
CA PRO A 126 13.82 -2.36 -11.73
C PRO A 126 15.03 -1.57 -11.19
N SER A 127 15.96 -1.17 -12.04
CA SER A 127 17.10 -0.32 -11.64
C SER A 127 16.74 1.15 -11.41
N ARG A 128 15.55 1.56 -11.80
CA ARG A 128 15.01 2.92 -11.65
C ARG A 128 13.72 2.93 -10.82
N PHE A 129 13.53 1.90 -10.01
CA PHE A 129 12.39 1.76 -9.11
C PHE A 129 12.89 1.48 -7.68
N TYR A 130 12.34 2.19 -6.70
CA TYR A 130 12.65 2.00 -5.28
C TYR A 130 11.36 1.92 -4.46
N GLU A 131 11.25 0.85 -3.69
CA GLU A 131 10.17 0.65 -2.74
C GLU A 131 10.62 1.06 -1.34
N PHE A 132 9.87 1.96 -0.69
CA PHE A 132 10.19 2.50 0.64
C PHE A 132 9.36 1.87 1.76
N GLY A 133 8.33 1.09 1.44
CA GLY A 133 7.33 0.73 2.41
C GLY A 133 6.54 1.96 2.89
N ILE A 134 5.87 1.86 4.03
CA ILE A 134 5.08 2.98 4.58
C ILE A 134 6.03 3.98 5.26
N ALA A 135 6.80 4.72 4.46
CA ALA A 135 7.81 5.67 4.90
C ALA A 135 7.90 6.90 3.97
N GLU A 136 6.80 7.64 3.82
CA GLU A 136 6.66 8.74 2.88
C GLU A 136 7.67 9.88 3.14
N GLN A 137 8.03 10.12 4.39
CA GLN A 137 9.03 11.14 4.76
C GLN A 137 10.43 10.78 4.25
N ASP A 138 10.82 9.51 4.41
CA ASP A 138 12.10 8.99 3.91
C ASP A 138 12.13 8.99 2.39
N MET A 139 11.06 8.54 1.75
CA MET A 139 10.89 8.55 0.30
C MET A 139 11.09 9.96 -0.29
N VAL A 140 10.44 10.99 0.29
CA VAL A 140 10.57 12.37 -0.21
C VAL A 140 11.96 12.94 0.07
N SER A 141 12.57 12.61 1.21
CA SER A 141 13.96 13.00 1.50
C SER A 141 14.94 12.37 0.52
N PHE A 142 14.76 11.10 0.19
CA PHE A 142 15.55 10.41 -0.82
C PHE A 142 15.33 11.00 -2.22
N ALA A 143 14.09 11.36 -2.57
CA ALA A 143 13.75 12.06 -3.80
C ALA A 143 14.55 13.38 -3.95
N SER A 144 14.72 14.14 -2.86
CA SER A 144 15.54 15.36 -2.87
C SER A 144 16.99 15.05 -3.21
N GLY A 145 17.55 13.98 -2.65
CA GLY A 145 18.89 13.49 -2.97
C GLY A 145 19.06 13.10 -4.45
N LEU A 146 18.12 12.36 -5.03
CA LEU A 146 18.11 12.00 -6.44
C LEU A 146 18.05 13.25 -7.34
N SER A 147 17.13 14.17 -7.01
CA SER A 147 16.99 15.44 -7.75
C SER A 147 18.26 16.27 -7.71
N SER A 148 19.01 16.27 -6.60
CA SER A 148 20.29 16.96 -6.50
C SER A 148 21.37 16.40 -7.44
N ARG A 149 21.17 15.17 -7.93
CA ARG A 149 22.06 14.48 -8.87
C ARG A 149 21.56 14.54 -10.31
N GLY A 150 20.52 15.34 -10.58
CA GLY A 150 19.99 15.55 -11.92
C GLY A 150 18.94 14.53 -12.37
N LEU A 151 18.50 13.63 -11.47
CA LEU A 151 17.42 12.69 -11.74
C LEU A 151 16.06 13.37 -11.47
N ILE A 152 14.99 12.81 -12.03
CA ILE A 152 13.63 13.28 -11.82
C ILE A 152 12.87 12.18 -11.06
N PRO A 153 12.75 12.29 -9.73
CA PRO A 153 11.97 11.32 -8.92
C PRO A 153 10.48 11.53 -9.11
N TRP A 154 9.75 10.42 -9.24
CA TRP A 154 8.30 10.31 -9.24
C TRP A 154 7.88 9.60 -7.95
N SER A 155 7.45 10.34 -6.95
CA SER A 155 7.13 9.82 -5.62
C SER A 155 5.64 9.50 -5.52
N HIS A 156 5.30 8.22 -5.38
CA HIS A 156 3.93 7.71 -5.36
C HIS A 156 3.51 7.35 -3.93
N SER A 157 2.38 7.90 -3.49
CA SER A 157 1.68 7.49 -2.27
C SER A 157 0.21 7.94 -2.33
N PHE A 158 -0.57 7.65 -1.30
CA PHE A 158 -1.87 8.30 -1.17
C PHE A 158 -1.71 9.81 -0.93
N SER A 159 -2.60 10.58 -1.53
CA SER A 159 -2.51 12.04 -1.48
C SER A 159 -2.53 12.57 -0.04
N CYS A 160 -3.37 11.99 0.83
CA CYS A 160 -3.41 12.35 2.25
C CYS A 160 -2.07 12.12 2.96
N PHE A 161 -1.31 11.08 2.62
CA PHE A 161 -0.05 10.79 3.27
C PHE A 161 1.10 11.66 2.74
N LEU A 162 1.13 11.95 1.45
CA LEU A 162 2.07 12.92 0.91
C LEU A 162 1.85 14.31 1.50
N THR A 163 0.59 14.75 1.58
CA THR A 163 0.28 16.11 2.03
C THR A 163 0.35 16.31 3.54
N THR A 164 0.20 15.25 4.34
CA THR A 164 0.21 15.36 5.81
C THR A 164 1.50 14.83 6.42
N ARG A 165 1.90 13.59 6.08
CA ARG A 165 3.08 12.97 6.71
C ARG A 165 4.40 13.53 6.19
N ALA A 166 4.49 13.77 4.87
CA ALA A 166 5.72 14.23 4.23
C ALA A 166 5.73 15.74 3.93
N GLN A 167 4.83 16.51 4.55
CA GLN A 167 4.68 17.94 4.28
C GLN A 167 6.00 18.73 4.47
N GLU A 168 6.72 18.48 5.55
CA GLU A 168 8.00 19.16 5.82
C GLU A 168 9.05 18.82 4.76
N GLN A 169 9.15 17.55 4.39
CA GLN A 169 10.10 17.07 3.38
C GLN A 169 9.78 17.65 2.00
N ILE A 170 8.48 17.74 1.64
CA ILE A 170 8.05 18.40 0.39
C ILE A 170 8.34 19.89 0.44
N PHE A 171 8.12 20.55 1.57
CA PHE A 171 8.48 21.96 1.74
C PHE A 171 9.99 22.17 1.52
N ASN A 172 10.83 21.35 2.12
CA ASN A 172 12.29 21.42 1.97
C ASN A 172 12.70 21.13 0.51
N PHE A 173 12.11 20.10 -0.10
CA PHE A 173 12.32 19.77 -1.52
C PHE A 173 12.04 20.97 -2.44
N CYS A 174 10.91 21.64 -2.23
CA CYS A 174 10.50 22.80 -3.03
C CYS A 174 11.38 24.04 -2.73
N SER A 175 11.70 24.30 -1.47
CA SER A 175 12.50 25.45 -1.06
C SER A 175 13.94 25.38 -1.61
N GLU A 176 14.47 24.16 -1.77
CA GLU A 176 15.76 23.89 -2.40
C GLU A 176 15.70 23.88 -3.94
N LYS A 177 14.54 24.20 -4.53
CA LYS A 177 14.31 24.22 -5.98
C LYS A 177 14.61 22.88 -6.65
N ARG A 178 14.31 21.77 -6.00
CA ARG A 178 14.47 20.43 -6.55
C ARG A 178 13.41 20.17 -7.63
N LYS A 179 13.73 19.27 -8.57
CA LYS A 179 12.81 18.83 -9.63
C LYS A 179 12.31 17.44 -9.29
N GLY A 180 11.00 17.24 -9.32
CA GLY A 180 10.38 15.93 -9.10
C GLY A 180 8.88 16.02 -9.26
N ILE A 181 8.23 14.86 -9.23
CA ILE A 181 6.79 14.71 -9.40
C ILE A 181 6.25 13.96 -8.19
N PHE A 182 5.25 14.53 -7.54
CA PHE A 182 4.53 13.88 -6.45
C PHE A 182 3.17 13.40 -6.96
N VAL A 183 2.96 12.09 -6.89
CA VAL A 183 1.75 11.42 -7.40
C VAL A 183 0.90 10.97 -6.22
N GLY A 184 -0.16 11.72 -5.96
CA GLY A 184 -1.12 11.42 -4.89
C GLY A 184 -2.31 10.61 -5.40
N ALA A 185 -2.37 9.33 -5.08
CA ALA A 185 -3.54 8.50 -5.35
C ALA A 185 -4.68 8.77 -4.37
N LEU A 186 -5.92 8.44 -4.76
CA LEU A 186 -7.14 8.61 -3.95
C LEU A 186 -7.35 10.03 -3.39
N ALA A 187 -7.05 11.04 -4.21
CA ALA A 187 -7.29 12.44 -3.87
C ALA A 187 -8.79 12.77 -4.03
N GLY A 188 -9.56 12.70 -2.97
CA GLY A 188 -10.98 13.01 -2.98
C GLY A 188 -11.50 13.52 -1.65
N PRO A 189 -12.56 14.36 -1.67
CA PRO A 189 -13.19 14.90 -0.44
C PRO A 189 -14.07 13.87 0.28
N ILE A 190 -14.36 12.75 -0.36
CA ILE A 190 -15.15 11.66 0.23
C ILE A 190 -14.21 10.50 0.52
N PRO A 191 -14.24 9.94 1.75
CA PRO A 191 -13.38 8.83 2.09
C PRO A 191 -13.63 7.65 1.16
N GLY A 192 -12.54 7.09 0.63
CA GLY A 192 -12.58 5.81 -0.06
C GLY A 192 -12.85 4.66 0.92
N GLY A 193 -12.75 3.41 0.45
CA GLY A 193 -12.92 2.22 1.27
C GLY A 193 -12.12 2.21 2.59
N PRO A 194 -10.89 2.77 2.66
CA PRO A 194 -10.11 2.85 3.89
C PRO A 194 -10.65 3.83 4.96
N GLY A 195 -11.60 4.70 4.63
CA GLY A 195 -12.22 5.62 5.57
C GLY A 195 -11.42 6.89 5.86
N HIS A 196 -11.66 7.48 7.04
CA HIS A 196 -11.14 8.81 7.41
C HIS A 196 -9.61 8.96 7.40
N SER A 197 -8.87 7.89 7.59
CA SER A 197 -7.40 7.92 7.59
C SER A 197 -6.79 8.17 6.20
N HIS A 198 -7.62 8.15 5.15
CA HIS A 198 -7.20 8.26 3.75
C HIS A 198 -7.91 9.42 3.02
N GLN A 199 -8.23 10.49 3.75
CA GLN A 199 -8.84 11.74 3.24
C GLN A 199 -7.80 12.84 3.11
#